data_ce89fb023c69e2d05e18ee16bf69d684
#
_entry.id   ce89fb023c69e2d05e18ee16bf69d684
#
_cell.length_a   1.000
_cell.length_b   1.000
_cell.length_c   1.000
_cell.angle_alpha   90.00
_cell.angle_beta   90.00
_cell.angle_gamma   90.00
#
_symmetry.space_group_name_H-M   'P 1'
#
loop_
_entity.id
_entity.type
_entity.pdbx_description
1 polymer ?
#
loop_
_entity_poly.entity_id
_entity_poly.type
_entity_poly.pdbx_seq_one_letter_code
_entity_poly.pdbx_strand_id
1 'polypeptide(L)'
;MKLFLDASVLLAACGRPAGGSHAVCDLAAGQGWRLLTSNYVMHGVEKNVRLRLPASAQGEWERLKPLLEVTADVVTFDWPVVSPAAKDRPVLFTAAATADVLLTLDRADFGPVMAAGFYGLAVLRPGLDFLRRERAAGRLREAGPA
;
A
#
# COMPACT_ATOMS: atom_id res chain seq x y z
N MET A 1 -3.69 3.45 -12.62
CA MET A 1 -4.31 3.14 -11.32
C MET A 1 -3.41 3.66 -10.21
N LYS A 2 -4.00 4.29 -9.22
CA LYS A 2 -3.29 4.82 -8.05
C LYS A 2 -3.46 3.87 -6.86
N LEU A 3 -2.34 3.36 -6.35
CA LEU A 3 -2.31 2.44 -5.23
C LEU A 3 -1.71 3.14 -4.00
N PHE A 4 -2.47 3.25 -2.94
CA PHE A 4 -1.96 3.74 -1.66
C PHE A 4 -1.38 2.58 -0.86
N LEU A 5 -0.13 2.69 -0.44
CA LEU A 5 0.57 1.64 0.30
C LEU A 5 0.63 2.00 1.79
N ASP A 6 0.04 1.14 2.61
CA ASP A 6 0.14 1.21 4.06
C ASP A 6 1.55 0.82 4.53
N ALA A 7 1.90 1.20 5.75
CA ALA A 7 3.20 0.89 6.36
C ALA A 7 3.50 -0.60 6.37
N SER A 8 2.50 -1.44 6.66
CA SER A 8 2.65 -2.91 6.66
C SER A 8 3.12 -3.45 5.30
N VAL A 9 2.61 -2.88 4.21
CA VAL A 9 2.99 -3.26 2.84
C VAL A 9 4.41 -2.80 2.52
N LEU A 10 4.76 -1.57 2.86
CA LEU A 10 6.11 -1.04 2.61
C LEU A 10 7.19 -1.79 3.40
N LEU A 11 6.91 -2.10 4.66
CA LEU A 11 7.82 -2.90 5.49
C LEU A 11 7.98 -4.33 4.95
N ALA A 12 6.89 -4.97 4.53
CA ALA A 12 6.94 -6.30 3.93
C ALA A 12 7.66 -6.29 2.58
N ALA A 13 7.50 -5.27 1.76
CA ALA A 13 8.22 -5.12 0.50
C ALA A 13 9.74 -5.06 0.72
N CYS A 14 10.17 -4.38 1.78
CA CYS A 14 11.59 -4.30 2.14
C CYS A 14 12.14 -5.59 2.74
N GLY A 15 11.35 -6.28 3.55
CA GLY A 15 11.79 -7.44 4.32
C GLY A 15 11.56 -8.80 3.67
N ARG A 16 10.72 -8.88 2.64
CA ARG A 16 10.33 -10.13 1.97
C ARG A 16 10.40 -10.00 0.44
N PRO A 17 11.58 -10.20 -0.17
CA PRO A 17 11.75 -10.03 -1.62
C PRO A 17 10.87 -10.94 -2.48
N ALA A 18 10.48 -12.11 -1.96
CA ALA A 18 9.60 -13.06 -2.66
C ALA A 18 8.11 -12.85 -2.38
N GLY A 19 7.75 -11.85 -1.58
CA GLY A 19 6.36 -11.60 -1.16
C GLY A 19 5.55 -10.78 -2.17
N GLY A 20 4.22 -10.80 -2.00
CA GLY A 20 3.29 -10.04 -2.83
C GLY A 20 3.46 -8.53 -2.74
N SER A 21 3.85 -8.01 -1.59
CA SER A 21 4.12 -6.57 -1.42
C SER A 21 5.29 -6.11 -2.28
N HIS A 22 6.39 -6.87 -2.28
CA HIS A 22 7.53 -6.60 -3.14
C HIS A 22 7.17 -6.70 -4.62
N ALA A 23 6.38 -7.73 -4.98
CA ALA A 23 5.94 -7.94 -6.36
C ALA A 23 5.09 -6.77 -6.90
N VAL A 24 4.22 -6.19 -6.08
CA VAL A 24 3.44 -4.99 -6.48
C VAL A 24 4.38 -3.83 -6.80
N CYS A 25 5.39 -3.59 -5.96
CA CYS A 25 6.35 -2.51 -6.18
C CYS A 25 7.18 -2.72 -7.45
N ASP A 26 7.64 -3.95 -7.69
CA ASP A 26 8.43 -4.27 -8.88
C ASP A 26 7.63 -4.19 -10.17
N LEU A 27 6.37 -4.57 -10.14
CA LEU A 27 5.49 -4.54 -11.31
C LEU A 27 4.97 -3.13 -11.63
N ALA A 28 4.97 -2.21 -10.68
CA ALA A 28 4.28 -0.93 -10.78
C ALA A 28 4.64 -0.14 -12.02
N ALA A 29 5.93 0.02 -12.33
CA ALA A 29 6.37 0.79 -13.48
C ALA A 29 5.86 0.20 -14.80
N GLY A 30 5.99 -1.11 -14.99
CA GLY A 30 5.54 -1.81 -16.18
C GLY A 30 4.02 -1.84 -16.35
N GLN A 31 3.29 -1.79 -15.25
CA GLN A 31 1.82 -1.76 -15.24
C GLN A 31 1.24 -0.35 -15.35
N GLY A 32 2.07 0.69 -15.21
CA GLY A 32 1.59 2.06 -15.15
C GLY A 32 0.88 2.40 -13.84
N TRP A 33 1.14 1.68 -12.77
CA TRP A 33 0.60 1.98 -11.45
C TRP A 33 1.41 3.09 -10.79
N ARG A 34 0.72 4.03 -10.18
CA ARG A 34 1.32 5.05 -9.34
C ARG A 34 1.26 4.57 -7.88
N LEU A 35 2.42 4.56 -7.24
CA LEU A 35 2.53 4.15 -5.83
C LEU A 35 2.48 5.39 -4.94
N LEU A 36 1.43 5.51 -4.16
CA LEU A 36 1.19 6.63 -3.27
C LEU A 36 1.36 6.20 -1.81
N THR A 37 1.78 7.12 -0.99
CA THR A 37 1.75 7.00 0.47
C THR A 37 1.63 8.40 1.08
N SER A 38 1.68 8.52 2.41
CA SER A 38 1.55 9.79 3.10
C SER A 38 2.73 10.06 4.04
N ASN A 39 2.85 11.30 4.51
CA ASN A 39 3.86 11.65 5.51
C ASN A 39 3.72 10.83 6.80
N TYR A 40 2.48 10.59 7.24
CA TYR A 40 2.20 9.75 8.41
C TYR A 40 2.76 8.33 8.23
N VAL A 41 2.47 7.70 7.08
CA VAL A 41 2.99 6.36 6.77
C VAL A 41 4.51 6.37 6.66
N MET A 42 5.10 7.34 5.95
CA MET A 42 6.56 7.46 5.77
C MET A 42 7.29 7.53 7.10
N HIS A 43 6.77 8.34 8.04
CA HIS A 43 7.36 8.46 9.37
C HIS A 43 7.40 7.11 10.10
N GLY A 44 6.30 6.37 10.08
CA GLY A 44 6.21 5.04 10.69
C GLY A 44 7.14 4.02 10.03
N VAL A 45 7.23 4.03 8.71
CA VAL A 45 8.11 3.12 7.97
C VAL A 45 9.58 3.39 8.29
N GLU A 46 10.03 4.63 8.21
CA GLU A 46 11.44 4.97 8.45
C GLU A 46 11.89 4.60 9.85
N LYS A 47 11.03 4.81 10.84
CA LYS A 47 11.29 4.37 12.20
C LYS A 47 11.45 2.84 12.30
N ASN A 48 10.54 2.08 11.70
CA ASN A 48 10.52 0.62 11.81
C ASN A 48 11.60 -0.06 10.97
N VAL A 49 11.95 0.48 9.81
CA VAL A 49 13.06 -0.03 9.00
C VAL A 49 14.36 -0.04 9.80
N ARG A 50 14.64 1.05 10.52
CA ARG A 50 15.84 1.15 11.35
C ARG A 50 15.81 0.25 12.58
N LEU A 51 14.65 0.13 13.24
CA LEU A 51 14.56 -0.52 14.56
C LEU A 51 14.24 -2.02 14.49
N ARG A 52 13.57 -2.49 13.45
CA ARG A 52 12.98 -3.83 13.43
C ARG A 52 13.40 -4.70 12.26
N LEU A 53 14.01 -4.14 11.21
CA LEU A 53 14.38 -4.88 10.04
C LEU A 53 15.90 -5.06 9.94
N PRO A 54 16.37 -6.15 9.27
CA PRO A 54 17.80 -6.36 9.05
C PRO A 54 18.39 -5.28 8.11
N ALA A 55 19.71 -5.13 8.13
CA ALA A 55 20.41 -4.12 7.34
C ALA A 55 20.12 -4.21 5.84
N SER A 56 19.88 -5.42 5.30
CA SER A 56 19.50 -5.63 3.90
C SER A 56 18.20 -4.94 3.52
N ALA A 57 17.24 -4.83 4.46
CA ALA A 57 15.99 -4.15 4.22
C ALA A 57 16.14 -2.63 4.10
N GLN A 58 17.19 -2.06 4.68
CA GLN A 58 17.48 -0.63 4.54
C GLN A 58 17.88 -0.29 3.10
N GLY A 59 18.67 -1.15 2.45
CA GLY A 59 19.01 -1.00 1.02
C GLY A 59 17.77 -1.09 0.13
N GLU A 60 16.88 -2.03 0.42
CA GLU A 60 15.59 -2.14 -0.29
C GLU A 60 14.71 -0.90 -0.07
N TRP A 61 14.69 -0.35 1.12
CA TRP A 61 13.96 0.89 1.42
C TRP A 61 14.52 2.07 0.62
N GLU A 62 15.82 2.24 0.56
CA GLU A 62 16.44 3.31 -0.22
C GLU A 62 16.17 3.17 -1.73
N ARG A 63 16.03 1.95 -2.22
CA ARG A 63 15.64 1.66 -3.61
C ARG A 63 14.16 1.97 -3.87
N LEU A 64 13.30 1.63 -2.93
CA LEU A 64 11.84 1.78 -3.07
C LEU A 64 11.38 3.23 -2.86
N LYS A 65 11.96 3.93 -1.90
CA LYS A 65 11.53 5.27 -1.47
C LYS A 65 11.37 6.27 -2.63
N PRO A 66 12.30 6.38 -3.60
CA PRO A 66 12.13 7.31 -4.72
C PRO A 66 10.97 7.00 -5.66
N LEU A 67 10.45 5.78 -5.62
CA LEU A 67 9.31 5.36 -6.46
C LEU A 67 7.95 5.80 -5.88
N LEU A 68 7.94 6.26 -4.64
CA LEU A 68 6.72 6.63 -3.93
C LEU A 68 6.38 8.11 -4.16
N GLU A 69 5.12 8.37 -4.45
CA GLU A 69 4.55 9.71 -4.40
C GLU A 69 4.00 9.95 -3.00
N VAL A 70 4.61 10.87 -2.26
CA VAL A 70 4.21 11.17 -0.87
C VAL A 70 3.22 12.31 -0.87
N THR A 71 2.02 12.05 -0.35
CA THR A 71 0.93 13.04 -0.26
C THR A 71 0.81 13.58 1.16
N ALA A 72 0.19 14.76 1.30
CA ALA A 72 -0.19 15.30 2.60
C ALA A 72 -1.25 14.40 3.26
N ASP A 73 -1.22 14.33 4.60
CA ASP A 73 -2.19 13.55 5.36
C ASP A 73 -3.57 14.20 5.32
N VAL A 74 -4.61 13.37 5.18
CA VAL A 74 -6.01 13.77 5.34
C VAL A 74 -6.49 13.19 6.66
N VAL A 75 -6.83 14.05 7.60
CA VAL A 75 -7.18 13.67 8.98
C VAL A 75 -8.66 13.84 9.30
N THR A 76 -9.43 14.44 8.41
CA THR A 76 -10.87 14.62 8.52
C THR A 76 -11.60 14.01 7.33
N PHE A 77 -12.83 13.57 7.57
CA PHE A 77 -13.67 12.98 6.54
C PHE A 77 -15.12 13.37 6.80
N ASP A 78 -15.80 13.94 5.79
CA ASP A 78 -17.13 14.53 5.97
C ASP A 78 -18.26 13.51 5.99
N TRP A 79 -17.97 12.24 5.68
CA TRP A 79 -18.98 11.17 5.62
C TRP A 79 -18.87 10.26 6.84
N PRO A 80 -19.97 9.55 7.21
CA PRO A 80 -19.94 8.65 8.35
C PRO A 80 -18.86 7.58 8.23
N VAL A 81 -18.11 7.39 9.30
CA VAL A 81 -17.06 6.38 9.38
C VAL A 81 -17.50 5.29 10.35
N VAL A 82 -17.72 4.09 9.81
CA VAL A 82 -17.93 2.89 10.61
C VAL A 82 -16.55 2.25 10.84
N SER A 83 -15.96 2.65 11.97
CA SER A 83 -14.80 2.05 12.59
C SER A 83 -13.57 1.67 11.77
N PRO A 84 -12.57 2.48 11.63
CA PRO A 84 -11.25 2.01 12.04
C PRO A 84 -10.79 2.64 13.35
N ALA A 85 -9.83 1.99 14.02
CA ALA A 85 -9.14 2.59 15.15
C ALA A 85 -8.61 3.97 14.76
N ALA A 86 -8.58 4.92 15.70
CA ALA A 86 -8.20 6.30 15.41
C ALA A 86 -6.82 6.43 14.76
N LYS A 87 -5.88 5.52 15.07
CA LYS A 87 -4.53 5.47 14.48
C LYS A 87 -4.52 5.15 12.98
N ASP A 88 -5.56 4.47 12.47
CA ASP A 88 -5.64 4.04 11.07
C ASP A 88 -6.44 5.00 10.19
N ARG A 89 -7.18 5.93 10.80
CA ARG A 89 -7.98 6.92 10.08
C ARG A 89 -7.15 7.79 9.14
N PRO A 90 -5.98 8.30 9.51
CA PRO A 90 -5.15 9.06 8.57
C PRO A 90 -4.78 8.28 7.32
N VAL A 91 -4.49 7.00 7.45
CA VAL A 91 -4.20 6.11 6.31
C VAL A 91 -5.42 5.94 5.43
N LEU A 92 -6.54 5.57 6.02
CA LEU A 92 -7.79 5.32 5.30
C LEU A 92 -8.32 6.59 4.60
N PHE A 93 -8.30 7.72 5.28
CA PHE A 93 -8.81 8.99 4.75
C PHE A 93 -7.93 9.53 3.62
N THR A 94 -6.61 9.44 3.79
CA THR A 94 -5.68 9.88 2.74
C THR A 94 -5.80 8.98 1.50
N ALA A 95 -5.89 7.67 1.68
CA ALA A 95 -6.11 6.74 0.58
C ALA A 95 -7.43 7.00 -0.15
N ALA A 96 -8.52 7.22 0.60
CA ALA A 96 -9.82 7.53 0.01
C ALA A 96 -9.82 8.85 -0.80
N ALA A 97 -9.05 9.83 -0.35
CA ALA A 97 -8.94 11.13 -1.02
C ALA A 97 -8.04 11.09 -2.26
N THR A 98 -7.07 10.17 -2.34
CA THR A 98 -5.98 10.25 -3.32
C THR A 98 -5.85 9.03 -4.24
N ALA A 99 -6.39 7.87 -3.87
CA ALA A 99 -6.10 6.62 -4.55
C ALA A 99 -7.35 5.84 -4.98
N ASP A 100 -7.14 4.84 -5.81
CA ASP A 100 -8.16 3.90 -6.26
C ASP A 100 -8.23 2.67 -5.35
N VAL A 101 -7.09 2.26 -4.81
CA VAL A 101 -6.94 1.08 -3.96
C VAL A 101 -6.00 1.39 -2.80
N LEU A 102 -6.39 0.97 -1.59
CA LEU A 102 -5.50 0.89 -0.43
C LEU A 102 -4.97 -0.54 -0.31
N LEU A 103 -3.67 -0.71 -0.31
CA LEU A 103 -3.03 -1.99 -0.05
C LEU A 103 -2.54 -2.03 1.39
N THR A 104 -2.97 -3.04 2.12
CA THR A 104 -2.60 -3.28 3.52
C THR A 104 -2.51 -4.77 3.83
N LEU A 105 -1.65 -5.12 4.78
CA LEU A 105 -1.57 -6.47 5.36
C LEU A 105 -2.27 -6.56 6.72
N ASP A 106 -2.73 -5.43 7.25
CA ASP A 106 -3.37 -5.35 8.55
C ASP A 106 -4.86 -5.72 8.47
N ARG A 107 -5.15 -7.00 8.58
CA ARG A 107 -6.53 -7.51 8.56
C ARG A 107 -7.28 -7.26 9.86
N ALA A 108 -6.57 -7.07 10.97
CA ALA A 108 -7.22 -6.81 12.26
C ALA A 108 -7.91 -5.44 12.25
N ASP A 109 -7.20 -4.41 11.82
CA ASP A 109 -7.72 -3.04 11.83
C ASP A 109 -8.56 -2.72 10.58
N PHE A 110 -8.18 -3.23 9.41
CA PHE A 110 -8.86 -2.92 8.13
C PHE A 110 -9.85 -4.02 7.66
N GLY A 111 -10.00 -5.12 8.40
CA GLY A 111 -10.87 -6.23 8.01
C GLY A 111 -12.29 -5.83 7.61
N PRO A 112 -13.00 -5.00 8.38
CA PRO A 112 -14.36 -4.56 8.02
C PRO A 112 -14.44 -3.82 6.69
N VAL A 113 -13.47 -2.95 6.39
CA VAL A 113 -13.43 -2.20 5.11
C VAL A 113 -12.86 -3.01 3.96
N MET A 114 -12.08 -4.07 4.24
CA MET A 114 -11.65 -5.02 3.21
C MET A 114 -12.84 -5.74 2.57
N ALA A 115 -13.83 -6.11 3.37
CA ALA A 115 -15.02 -6.81 2.88
C ALA A 115 -15.98 -5.89 2.14
N ALA A 116 -16.18 -4.67 2.64
CA ALA A 116 -17.21 -3.74 2.16
C ALA A 116 -16.69 -2.65 1.21
N GLY A 117 -15.38 -2.40 1.20
CA GLY A 117 -14.81 -1.19 0.61
C GLY A 117 -15.06 0.04 1.49
N PHE A 118 -14.55 1.19 1.07
CA PHE A 118 -14.70 2.45 1.79
C PHE A 118 -14.92 3.60 0.78
N TYR A 119 -16.18 3.97 0.55
CA TYR A 119 -16.57 5.07 -0.35
C TYR A 119 -15.85 5.03 -1.72
N GLY A 120 -15.97 3.88 -2.42
CA GLY A 120 -15.35 3.68 -3.73
C GLY A 120 -13.88 3.22 -3.68
N LEU A 121 -13.24 3.28 -2.50
CA LEU A 121 -11.89 2.76 -2.30
C LEU A 121 -11.97 1.25 -2.05
N ALA A 122 -11.26 0.44 -2.85
CA ALA A 122 -11.03 -0.96 -2.53
C ALA A 122 -9.88 -1.09 -1.52
N VAL A 123 -10.04 -1.94 -0.51
CA VAL A 123 -9.03 -2.21 0.51
C VAL A 123 -8.63 -3.67 0.41
N LEU A 124 -7.41 -3.95 -0.03
CA LEU A 124 -6.97 -5.26 -0.46
C LEU A 124 -5.59 -5.61 0.09
N ARG A 125 -5.33 -6.91 0.24
CA ARG A 125 -3.96 -7.40 0.46
C ARG A 125 -3.21 -7.42 -0.88
N PRO A 126 -1.91 -7.10 -0.90
CA PRO A 126 -1.18 -6.95 -2.17
C PRO A 126 -1.15 -8.22 -3.03
N GLY A 127 -0.70 -9.34 -2.48
CA GLY A 127 -0.52 -10.58 -3.23
C GLY A 127 -1.80 -11.38 -3.40
N LEU A 128 -2.45 -11.73 -2.28
CA LEU A 128 -3.58 -12.66 -2.25
C LEU A 128 -4.86 -12.08 -2.83
N ASP A 129 -5.04 -10.77 -2.80
CA ASP A 129 -6.26 -10.13 -3.30
C ASP A 129 -5.98 -9.30 -4.55
N PHE A 130 -5.09 -8.31 -4.48
CA PHE A 130 -4.88 -7.37 -5.56
C PHE A 130 -4.22 -8.02 -6.80
N LEU A 131 -3.05 -8.62 -6.66
CA LEU A 131 -2.39 -9.25 -7.80
C LEU A 131 -3.19 -10.41 -8.38
N ARG A 132 -3.85 -11.18 -7.51
CA ARG A 132 -4.73 -12.26 -7.96
C ARG A 132 -5.91 -11.71 -8.77
N ARG A 133 -6.54 -10.63 -8.30
CA ARG A 133 -7.61 -9.94 -9.01
C ARG A 133 -7.16 -9.42 -10.37
N GLU A 134 -6.03 -8.75 -10.42
CA GLU A 134 -5.49 -8.19 -11.67
C GLU A 134 -5.14 -9.29 -12.67
N ARG A 135 -4.57 -10.38 -12.20
CA ARG A 135 -4.25 -11.55 -13.05
C ARG A 135 -5.51 -12.22 -13.59
N ALA A 136 -6.49 -12.48 -12.73
CA ALA A 136 -7.76 -13.11 -13.13
C ALA A 136 -8.53 -12.27 -14.13
N ALA A 137 -8.42 -10.95 -14.06
CA ALA A 137 -9.06 -10.02 -15.00
C ALA A 137 -8.24 -9.79 -16.29
N GLY A 138 -7.07 -10.43 -16.43
CA GLY A 138 -6.20 -10.26 -17.59
C GLY A 138 -5.58 -8.87 -17.71
N ARG A 139 -5.50 -8.10 -16.63
CA ARG A 139 -4.98 -6.74 -16.64
C ARG A 139 -3.47 -6.64 -16.40
N LEU A 140 -2.83 -7.71 -15.96
CA LEU A 140 -1.37 -7.71 -15.84
C LEU A 140 -0.75 -7.80 -17.22
N ARG A 141 0.04 -6.79 -17.57
CA ARG A 141 0.85 -6.80 -18.76
C ARG A 141 2.00 -7.77 -18.57
N GLU A 142 2.22 -8.65 -19.53
CA GLU A 142 3.44 -9.45 -19.55
C GLU A 142 4.64 -8.54 -19.70
N ALA A 143 5.74 -8.89 -19.00
CA ALA A 143 7.00 -8.24 -19.25
C ALA A 143 7.34 -8.49 -20.72
N GLY A 144 7.46 -7.44 -21.50
CA GLY A 144 7.90 -7.56 -22.88
C GLY A 144 9.24 -8.28 -22.94
N PRO A 145 9.58 -8.91 -24.08
CA PRO A 145 10.88 -9.55 -24.24
C PRO A 145 11.97 -8.54 -23.96
N ALA A 146 12.90 -8.94 -23.09
CA ALA A 146 14.05 -8.12 -22.72
C ALA A 146 14.91 -7.80 -23.95
#